data_bafa6859cf1763fb527261506d328d74
#
_entry.id   bafa6859cf1763fb527261506d328d74
#
_cell.length_a   1.000
_cell.length_b   1.000
_cell.length_c   1.000
_cell.angle_alpha   90.00
_cell.angle_beta   90.00
_cell.angle_gamma   90.00
#
_symmetry.space_group_name_H-M   'P 1'
#
loop_
_entity.id
_entity.type
_entity.pdbx_description
1 polymer ?
#
loop_
_entity_poly.entity_id
_entity_poly.type
_entity_poly.pdbx_seq_one_letter_code
_entity_poly.pdbx_strand_id
1 'polypeptide(L)'
;MKLTDAEKRNIVSLIEKGEFLPDDYKFKLFKGAGEIELSWNGKSNDITNSVLPFQIIEHVDEPRENEKLELQGNLFDERGRQLRGWTNKLIWGNNSLILSSLINGQLRNEIENNGGLKLVYIDPPFDVGDDFELTLEIGGKSINKKRNALEQLAFSDTWGKGEDSFLSMIYERIKLIYSLLAEDGSIYVHCDRRVNHVIKLVMIEIFGKENFVSEIQFQRSLGHHVSDKIDNITDTILLFKKNVNFIFNPQYEKLNDKELKDKFPYVEKETGRKFTHEKLEQSSNKSSRDEIRIINGKKTKTNIGWRWSQKTFDERI
;
A
#
# COMPACT_ATOMS: atom_id res chain seq x y z
N MET A 1 -0.52 -20.20 22.82
CA MET A 1 -0.11 -20.94 24.04
C MET A 1 -1.27 -20.91 25.01
N LYS A 2 -1.63 -22.03 25.67
CA LYS A 2 -2.75 -22.03 26.66
C LYS A 2 -2.16 -21.75 28.04
N LEU A 3 -2.82 -20.87 28.80
CA LEU A 3 -2.46 -20.61 30.19
C LEU A 3 -2.68 -21.86 31.07
N THR A 4 -1.74 -22.13 31.95
CA THR A 4 -1.89 -23.14 33.01
C THR A 4 -2.87 -22.64 34.08
N ASP A 5 -3.45 -23.54 34.87
CA ASP A 5 -4.40 -23.13 35.90
C ASP A 5 -3.74 -22.36 37.07
N ALA A 6 -2.44 -22.51 37.26
CA ALA A 6 -1.66 -21.72 38.19
C ALA A 6 -1.50 -20.26 37.67
N GLU A 7 -1.19 -20.11 36.39
CA GLU A 7 -1.10 -18.78 35.74
C GLU A 7 -2.43 -18.04 35.73
N LYS A 8 -3.55 -18.73 35.46
CA LYS A 8 -4.90 -18.12 35.54
C LYS A 8 -5.20 -17.59 36.94
N ARG A 9 -4.91 -18.36 37.98
CA ARG A 9 -5.12 -17.95 39.38
C ARG A 9 -4.24 -16.74 39.72
N ASN A 10 -2.99 -16.72 39.28
CA ASN A 10 -2.10 -15.60 39.53
C ASN A 10 -2.58 -14.30 38.82
N ILE A 11 -3.02 -14.41 37.59
CA ILE A 11 -3.60 -13.29 36.84
C ILE A 11 -4.81 -12.71 37.57
N VAL A 12 -5.75 -13.57 38.00
CA VAL A 12 -6.93 -13.11 38.75
C VAL A 12 -6.53 -12.43 40.04
N SER A 13 -5.57 -12.96 40.79
CA SER A 13 -5.08 -12.35 42.03
C SER A 13 -4.43 -10.96 41.80
N LEU A 14 -3.67 -10.80 40.68
CA LEU A 14 -3.07 -9.51 40.33
C LEU A 14 -4.14 -8.48 39.96
N ILE A 15 -5.16 -8.88 39.24
CA ILE A 15 -6.29 -8.01 38.85
C ILE A 15 -7.08 -7.57 40.10
N GLU A 16 -7.38 -8.52 41.02
CA GLU A 16 -8.11 -8.25 42.27
C GLU A 16 -7.35 -7.27 43.18
N LYS A 17 -6.02 -7.30 43.16
CA LYS A 17 -5.16 -6.40 43.94
C LYS A 17 -4.93 -5.05 43.24
N GLY A 18 -5.38 -4.88 42.00
CA GLY A 18 -5.09 -3.67 41.21
C GLY A 18 -3.61 -3.56 40.80
N GLU A 19 -2.87 -4.67 40.76
CA GLU A 19 -1.47 -4.70 40.37
C GLU A 19 -1.34 -4.86 38.85
N PHE A 20 -0.23 -4.35 38.29
CA PHE A 20 0.04 -4.48 36.84
C PHE A 20 0.34 -5.96 36.49
N LEU A 21 -0.22 -6.40 35.37
CA LEU A 21 0.09 -7.71 34.80
C LEU A 21 1.54 -7.70 34.25
N PRO A 22 2.40 -8.63 34.65
CA PRO A 22 3.71 -8.84 34.05
C PRO A 22 3.61 -9.06 32.54
N ASP A 23 4.62 -8.61 31.80
CA ASP A 23 4.65 -8.68 30.34
C ASP A 23 4.51 -10.12 29.82
N ASP A 24 5.08 -11.10 30.52
CA ASP A 24 4.92 -12.53 30.19
C ASP A 24 3.46 -12.99 30.13
N TYR A 25 2.59 -12.41 30.97
CA TYR A 25 1.16 -12.70 30.95
C TYR A 25 0.43 -11.95 29.86
N LYS A 26 0.86 -10.72 29.54
CA LYS A 26 0.33 -9.95 28.42
C LYS A 26 0.57 -10.70 27.10
N PHE A 27 1.79 -11.21 26.87
CA PHE A 27 2.13 -12.03 25.69
C PHE A 27 1.32 -13.33 25.56
N LYS A 28 0.92 -13.91 26.68
CA LYS A 28 0.11 -15.15 26.69
C LYS A 28 -1.39 -14.91 26.54
N LEU A 29 -1.89 -13.78 27.04
CA LEU A 29 -3.31 -13.45 27.05
C LEU A 29 -3.78 -12.82 25.76
N PHE A 30 -2.95 -11.97 25.16
CA PHE A 30 -3.31 -11.19 24.01
C PHE A 30 -2.57 -11.71 22.79
N LYS A 31 -3.31 -12.23 21.79
CA LYS A 31 -2.77 -12.42 20.45
C LYS A 31 -2.37 -11.04 19.94
N GLY A 32 -1.08 -10.84 19.69
CA GLY A 32 -0.55 -9.53 19.30
C GLY A 32 0.37 -8.88 20.33
N ALA A 33 0.50 -9.44 21.53
CA ALA A 33 1.47 -8.99 22.55
C ALA A 33 2.95 -9.19 22.16
N GLY A 34 3.26 -9.38 20.90
CA GLY A 34 4.58 -9.44 20.29
C GLY A 34 4.68 -8.57 19.05
N GLU A 35 3.64 -7.82 18.72
CA GLU A 35 3.63 -6.87 17.62
C GLU A 35 4.29 -5.55 18.03
N ILE A 36 4.84 -4.86 17.07
CA ILE A 36 5.45 -3.54 17.29
C ILE A 36 4.34 -2.59 17.70
N GLU A 37 4.42 -2.02 18.90
CA GLU A 37 3.59 -0.92 19.34
C GLU A 37 4.43 0.35 19.41
N LEU A 38 4.02 1.37 18.67
CA LEU A 38 4.65 2.67 18.70
C LEU A 38 4.05 3.52 19.83
N SER A 39 4.88 4.26 20.54
CA SER A 39 4.45 5.20 21.56
C SER A 39 5.05 6.57 21.29
N TRP A 40 4.20 7.61 21.28
CA TRP A 40 4.60 9.00 21.17
C TRP A 40 3.62 9.88 21.97
N ASN A 41 4.02 11.11 22.24
CA ASN A 41 3.18 12.04 23.00
C ASN A 41 1.94 12.47 22.17
N GLY A 42 0.75 12.25 22.73
CA GLY A 42 -0.51 12.55 22.05
C GLY A 42 -1.06 11.44 21.17
N LYS A 43 -0.43 10.24 21.14
CA LYS A 43 -1.05 9.07 20.49
C LYS A 43 -2.40 8.78 21.15
N SER A 44 -3.45 8.74 20.34
CA SER A 44 -4.78 8.33 20.79
C SER A 44 -5.27 7.16 19.94
N ASN A 45 -5.91 6.22 20.61
CA ASN A 45 -6.65 5.15 19.94
C ASN A 45 -8.05 5.61 19.51
N ASP A 46 -8.51 6.73 20.05
CA ASP A 46 -9.78 7.32 19.64
C ASP A 46 -9.64 7.97 18.27
N ILE A 47 -10.55 7.61 17.39
CA ILE A 47 -10.63 8.17 16.03
C ILE A 47 -11.84 9.11 15.95
N THR A 48 -11.74 10.09 15.06
CA THR A 48 -12.86 10.99 14.76
C THR A 48 -14.08 10.18 14.36
N ASN A 49 -15.20 10.41 15.04
CA ASN A 49 -16.50 9.75 14.77
C ASN A 49 -17.60 10.76 14.41
N SER A 50 -17.22 11.89 13.87
CA SER A 50 -18.15 12.94 13.46
C SER A 50 -18.67 12.68 12.06
N VAL A 51 -19.98 12.83 11.86
CA VAL A 51 -20.62 12.71 10.54
C VAL A 51 -21.08 14.08 10.10
N LEU A 52 -20.50 14.56 9.01
CA LEU A 52 -20.91 15.82 8.37
C LEU A 52 -21.63 15.51 7.04
N PRO A 53 -22.72 16.23 6.72
CA PRO A 53 -23.35 16.08 5.42
C PRO A 53 -22.44 16.65 4.32
N PHE A 54 -22.36 15.93 3.20
CA PHE A 54 -21.68 16.44 2.02
C PHE A 54 -22.60 17.41 1.27
N GLN A 55 -22.05 18.59 0.94
CA GLN A 55 -22.74 19.57 0.12
C GLN A 55 -22.19 19.45 -1.31
N ILE A 56 -23.09 19.26 -2.27
CA ILE A 56 -22.74 19.24 -3.69
C ILE A 56 -22.55 20.70 -4.14
N ILE A 57 -21.33 21.02 -4.62
CA ILE A 57 -20.99 22.35 -5.13
C ILE A 57 -21.14 22.38 -6.65
N GLU A 58 -20.71 21.32 -7.33
CA GLU A 58 -20.66 21.28 -8.78
C GLU A 58 -20.82 19.84 -9.30
N HIS A 59 -21.47 19.68 -10.43
CA HIS A 59 -21.46 18.49 -11.25
C HIS A 59 -20.69 18.76 -12.53
N VAL A 60 -19.64 17.96 -12.79
CA VAL A 60 -18.87 18.03 -14.04
C VAL A 60 -19.29 16.82 -14.89
N ASP A 61 -20.01 17.11 -15.96
CA ASP A 61 -20.43 16.11 -16.94
C ASP A 61 -19.56 16.23 -18.20
N GLU A 62 -18.63 15.30 -18.38
CA GLU A 62 -17.91 15.13 -19.66
C GLU A 62 -18.51 13.95 -20.43
N PRO A 63 -19.07 14.18 -21.64
CA PRO A 63 -19.60 13.08 -22.44
C PRO A 63 -18.45 12.14 -22.86
N ARG A 64 -18.61 10.83 -22.64
CA ARG A 64 -17.68 9.83 -23.14
C ARG A 64 -17.65 9.85 -24.66
N GLU A 65 -16.46 9.77 -25.26
CA GLU A 65 -16.29 9.85 -26.73
C GLU A 65 -17.16 8.84 -27.53
N ASN A 66 -17.49 7.69 -26.95
CA ASN A 66 -18.28 6.65 -27.59
C ASN A 66 -19.81 6.90 -27.57
N GLU A 67 -20.29 7.87 -26.79
CA GLU A 67 -21.72 8.19 -26.70
C GLU A 67 -22.12 9.35 -27.63
N LYS A 68 -21.18 9.95 -28.35
CA LYS A 68 -21.45 11.06 -29.30
C LYS A 68 -22.30 10.65 -30.52
N LEU A 69 -22.46 9.35 -30.78
CA LEU A 69 -23.14 8.83 -31.97
C LEU A 69 -24.65 8.66 -31.81
N GLU A 70 -25.21 8.68 -30.59
CA GLU A 70 -26.65 8.51 -30.35
C GLU A 70 -27.40 9.80 -29.97
N LEU A 71 -26.76 10.95 -30.11
CA LEU A 71 -27.18 12.25 -29.55
C LEU A 71 -28.14 13.09 -30.38
N GLN A 72 -28.80 12.53 -31.39
CA GLN A 72 -29.81 13.29 -32.15
C GLN A 72 -31.24 12.94 -31.72
N GLY A 73 -31.78 13.71 -30.80
CA GLY A 73 -33.23 13.65 -30.64
C GLY A 73 -33.93 14.15 -29.39
N ASN A 74 -33.31 14.56 -28.28
CA ASN A 74 -34.06 14.99 -27.10
C ASN A 74 -33.66 16.40 -26.61
N LEU A 75 -34.68 17.29 -26.50
CA LEU A 75 -34.55 18.68 -26.08
C LEU A 75 -34.22 18.87 -24.58
N PHE A 76 -34.34 17.82 -23.80
CA PHE A 76 -33.99 17.75 -22.38
C PHE A 76 -32.94 16.66 -22.20
N ASP A 77 -31.69 17.04 -22.39
CA ASP A 77 -30.60 16.09 -22.30
C ASP A 77 -30.19 15.85 -20.84
N GLU A 78 -30.70 14.76 -20.29
CA GLU A 78 -30.22 14.21 -19.01
C GLU A 78 -28.97 13.31 -19.22
N ARG A 79 -28.43 13.27 -20.44
CA ARG A 79 -27.30 12.44 -20.86
C ARG A 79 -25.99 13.15 -20.58
N GLY A 80 -25.33 12.84 -19.60
CA GLY A 80 -24.09 13.34 -19.05
C GLY A 80 -24.06 12.99 -17.58
N ARG A 81 -25.20 12.88 -16.96
CA ARG A 81 -25.31 12.42 -15.59
C ARG A 81 -25.36 10.90 -15.60
N GLN A 82 -24.38 10.27 -14.99
CA GLN A 82 -24.46 8.87 -14.68
C GLN A 82 -25.56 8.67 -13.63
N LEU A 83 -26.81 8.55 -14.07
CA LEU A 83 -28.00 8.40 -13.23
C LEU A 83 -28.09 7.02 -12.59
N ARG A 84 -27.27 6.06 -13.06
CA ARG A 84 -27.25 4.70 -12.54
C ARG A 84 -25.79 4.24 -12.35
N GLY A 85 -25.50 3.67 -11.19
CA GLY A 85 -24.19 3.14 -10.83
C GLY A 85 -23.30 4.15 -10.10
N TRP A 86 -22.02 3.83 -9.97
CA TRP A 86 -21.04 4.65 -9.26
C TRP A 86 -20.68 5.89 -10.08
N THR A 87 -20.69 7.06 -9.43
CA THR A 87 -20.15 8.31 -9.99
C THR A 87 -18.88 8.71 -9.28
N ASN A 88 -17.90 9.24 -10.03
CA ASN A 88 -16.70 9.78 -9.42
C ASN A 88 -17.03 10.99 -8.56
N LYS A 89 -16.40 11.08 -7.40
CA LYS A 89 -16.65 12.16 -6.43
C LYS A 89 -15.32 12.82 -6.07
N LEU A 90 -15.25 14.14 -6.23
CA LEU A 90 -14.17 14.96 -5.68
C LEU A 90 -14.69 15.60 -4.39
N ILE A 91 -14.10 15.25 -3.26
CA ILE A 91 -14.54 15.72 -1.95
C ILE A 91 -13.42 16.59 -1.36
N TRP A 92 -13.78 17.84 -1.05
CA TRP A 92 -12.85 18.80 -0.47
C TRP A 92 -13.20 19.11 0.98
N GLY A 93 -12.17 19.18 1.85
CA GLY A 93 -12.32 19.52 3.26
C GLY A 93 -11.29 18.85 4.16
N ASN A 94 -11.50 18.89 5.47
CA ASN A 94 -10.66 18.17 6.43
C ASN A 94 -10.86 16.66 6.24
N ASN A 95 -9.79 15.96 5.88
CA ASN A 95 -9.83 14.55 5.52
C ASN A 95 -10.20 13.62 6.69
N SER A 96 -9.94 13.97 7.95
CA SER A 96 -10.39 13.17 9.10
C SER A 96 -11.92 13.19 9.21
N LEU A 97 -12.55 14.35 9.04
CA LEU A 97 -13.99 14.50 9.02
C LEU A 97 -14.62 13.85 7.79
N ILE A 98 -13.98 13.97 6.62
CA ILE A 98 -14.41 13.32 5.38
C ILE A 98 -14.40 11.81 5.55
N LEU A 99 -13.27 11.22 5.96
CA LEU A 99 -13.13 9.78 6.15
C LEU A 99 -14.13 9.24 7.18
N SER A 100 -14.31 9.94 8.31
CA SER A 100 -15.31 9.60 9.30
C SER A 100 -16.74 9.65 8.73
N SER A 101 -17.06 10.66 7.91
CA SER A 101 -18.35 10.77 7.25
C SER A 101 -18.56 9.71 6.16
N LEU A 102 -17.51 9.23 5.50
CA LEU A 102 -17.58 8.09 4.58
C LEU A 102 -17.84 6.77 5.32
N ILE A 103 -17.30 6.62 6.54
CA ILE A 103 -17.49 5.41 7.36
C ILE A 103 -18.90 5.35 7.93
N ASN A 104 -19.41 6.47 8.45
CA ASN A 104 -20.62 6.50 9.28
C ASN A 104 -21.80 7.22 8.64
N GLY A 105 -21.60 7.84 7.46
CA GLY A 105 -22.60 8.66 6.77
C GLY A 105 -23.29 7.92 5.62
N GLN A 106 -24.05 8.70 4.84
CA GLN A 106 -24.92 8.18 3.78
C GLN A 106 -24.18 7.41 2.67
N LEU A 107 -22.93 7.79 2.37
CA LEU A 107 -22.13 7.14 1.33
C LEU A 107 -21.60 5.76 1.74
N ARG A 108 -21.66 5.37 3.02
CA ARG A 108 -21.23 4.06 3.49
C ARG A 108 -21.91 2.92 2.75
N ASN A 109 -23.22 2.96 2.66
CA ASN A 109 -23.99 1.92 1.97
C ASN A 109 -23.65 1.85 0.48
N GLU A 110 -23.42 2.99 -0.18
CA GLU A 110 -23.01 3.05 -1.58
C GLU A 110 -21.63 2.38 -1.77
N ILE A 111 -20.68 2.67 -0.88
CA ILE A 111 -19.33 2.06 -0.89
C ILE A 111 -19.42 0.55 -0.68
N GLU A 112 -20.18 0.08 0.30
CA GLU A 112 -20.31 -1.34 0.62
C GLU A 112 -21.05 -2.12 -0.47
N ASN A 113 -22.12 -1.57 -1.02
CA ASN A 113 -22.86 -2.19 -2.13
C ASN A 113 -22.01 -2.34 -3.39
N ASN A 114 -20.99 -1.51 -3.56
CA ASN A 114 -19.98 -1.64 -4.62
C ASN A 114 -18.77 -2.49 -4.22
N GLY A 115 -18.84 -3.21 -3.09
CA GLY A 115 -17.81 -4.14 -2.63
C GLY A 115 -16.66 -3.48 -1.84
N GLY A 116 -16.85 -2.28 -1.31
CA GLY A 116 -15.87 -1.52 -0.52
C GLY A 116 -14.78 -0.86 -1.37
N LEU A 117 -13.92 -0.08 -0.72
CA LEU A 117 -12.77 0.54 -1.40
C LEU A 117 -11.71 -0.49 -1.70
N LYS A 118 -11.42 -0.72 -2.99
CA LYS A 118 -10.41 -1.70 -3.44
C LYS A 118 -9.00 -1.17 -3.42
N LEU A 119 -8.84 0.14 -3.63
CA LEU A 119 -7.56 0.82 -3.66
C LEU A 119 -7.66 2.17 -2.96
N VAL A 120 -6.70 2.45 -2.10
CA VAL A 120 -6.47 3.79 -1.56
C VAL A 120 -5.03 4.18 -1.88
N TYR A 121 -4.84 5.37 -2.43
CA TYR A 121 -3.55 5.99 -2.60
C TYR A 121 -3.53 7.30 -1.82
N ILE A 122 -2.52 7.49 -0.98
CA ILE A 122 -2.32 8.73 -0.25
C ILE A 122 -0.92 9.29 -0.49
N ASP A 123 -0.86 10.59 -0.60
CA ASP A 123 0.35 11.40 -0.69
C ASP A 123 0.28 12.45 0.41
N PRO A 124 0.57 12.06 1.67
CA PRO A 124 0.49 12.96 2.80
C PRO A 124 1.65 13.97 2.74
N PRO A 125 1.53 15.10 3.41
CA PRO A 125 2.65 15.99 3.57
C PRO A 125 3.82 15.30 4.30
N PHE A 126 5.07 15.66 3.96
CA PHE A 126 6.28 14.91 4.41
C PHE A 126 7.01 15.59 5.57
N ASP A 127 6.34 16.37 6.40
CA ASP A 127 6.94 17.09 7.54
C ASP A 127 8.16 17.94 7.13
N VAL A 128 8.00 18.72 6.08
CA VAL A 128 9.12 19.46 5.45
C VAL A 128 9.58 20.64 6.29
N GLY A 129 8.74 21.12 7.23
CA GLY A 129 9.04 22.31 8.04
C GLY A 129 9.14 23.62 7.24
N ASP A 130 9.10 23.54 5.91
CA ASP A 130 9.23 24.67 5.01
C ASP A 130 7.86 25.09 4.46
N ASP A 131 7.63 26.38 4.39
CA ASP A 131 6.47 26.96 3.72
C ASP A 131 6.54 26.67 2.21
N PHE A 132 5.70 25.75 1.75
CA PHE A 132 5.55 25.53 0.31
C PHE A 132 4.88 26.74 -0.35
N GLU A 133 5.65 27.55 -1.05
CA GLU A 133 5.11 28.55 -1.96
C GLU A 133 4.70 27.86 -3.28
N LEU A 134 3.44 27.97 -3.64
CA LEU A 134 2.97 27.49 -4.93
C LEU A 134 3.33 28.53 -6.01
N THR A 135 4.34 28.25 -6.80
CA THR A 135 4.70 29.08 -7.96
C THR A 135 3.88 28.62 -9.16
N LEU A 136 2.93 29.42 -9.58
CA LEU A 136 2.14 29.19 -10.80
C LEU A 136 2.77 29.96 -11.96
N GLU A 137 3.18 29.27 -13.01
CA GLU A 137 3.56 29.92 -14.27
C GLU A 137 2.34 30.06 -15.18
N ILE A 138 1.87 31.28 -15.35
CA ILE A 138 0.78 31.62 -16.28
C ILE A 138 1.31 32.62 -17.30
N GLY A 139 1.36 32.22 -18.58
CA GLY A 139 1.76 33.08 -19.65
C GLY A 139 3.21 33.62 -19.57
N GLY A 140 4.14 32.81 -19.07
CA GLY A 140 5.55 33.18 -18.94
C GLY A 140 5.86 34.11 -17.75
N LYS A 141 4.91 34.34 -16.85
CA LYS A 141 5.11 35.05 -15.59
C LYS A 141 4.91 34.09 -14.41
N SER A 142 5.89 33.99 -13.54
CA SER A 142 5.76 33.27 -12.29
C SER A 142 4.97 34.11 -11.27
N ILE A 143 3.86 33.60 -10.80
CA ILE A 143 3.05 34.21 -9.74
C ILE A 143 3.20 33.34 -8.50
N ASN A 144 3.83 33.86 -7.47
CA ASN A 144 3.87 33.23 -6.17
C ASN A 144 2.51 33.43 -5.48
N LYS A 145 1.69 32.38 -5.45
CA LYS A 145 0.44 32.41 -4.69
C LYS A 145 0.77 32.17 -3.22
N LYS A 146 0.71 33.23 -2.42
CA LYS A 146 0.69 33.08 -0.95
C LYS A 146 -0.53 32.25 -0.56
N ARG A 147 -0.33 31.29 0.34
CA ARG A 147 -1.43 30.51 0.94
C ARG A 147 -2.47 31.46 1.50
N ASN A 148 -3.74 31.12 1.35
CA ASN A 148 -4.77 31.88 2.05
C ASN A 148 -4.70 31.60 3.56
N ALA A 149 -5.28 32.48 4.36
CA ALA A 149 -5.21 32.36 5.83
C ALA A 149 -5.78 31.04 6.37
N LEU A 150 -6.77 30.43 5.66
CA LEU A 150 -7.36 29.14 6.02
C LEU A 150 -6.41 27.97 5.72
N GLU A 151 -5.66 28.03 4.62
CA GLU A 151 -4.64 27.04 4.29
C GLU A 151 -3.47 27.12 5.30
N GLN A 152 -3.06 28.32 5.69
CA GLN A 152 -2.06 28.51 6.74
C GLN A 152 -2.53 27.98 8.11
N LEU A 153 -3.79 28.23 8.48
CA LEU A 153 -4.35 27.78 9.76
C LEU A 153 -4.45 26.24 9.79
N ALA A 154 -4.92 25.62 8.73
CA ALA A 154 -5.03 24.17 8.65
C ALA A 154 -3.67 23.46 8.73
N PHE A 155 -2.62 24.08 8.21
CA PHE A 155 -1.25 23.55 8.28
C PHE A 155 -0.56 23.89 9.60
N SER A 156 -0.71 25.10 10.15
CA SER A 156 -0.04 25.52 11.39
C SER A 156 -0.61 24.81 12.62
N ASP A 157 -1.89 24.51 12.68
CA ASP A 157 -2.50 23.84 13.82
C ASP A 157 -2.14 22.35 13.92
N THR A 158 -1.81 21.70 12.80
CA THR A 158 -1.44 20.28 12.79
C THR A 158 0.06 20.03 12.91
N TRP A 159 0.92 20.96 12.49
CA TRP A 159 2.35 20.70 12.25
C TRP A 159 3.28 21.55 13.12
N GLY A 160 2.80 22.61 13.71
CA GLY A 160 3.58 23.48 14.59
C GLY A 160 4.00 22.85 15.94
N LYS A 161 3.58 21.60 16.19
CA LYS A 161 3.86 20.86 17.44
C LYS A 161 4.91 19.75 17.28
N GLY A 162 5.58 19.62 16.11
CA GLY A 162 6.65 18.64 15.87
C GLY A 162 6.17 17.27 15.39
N GLU A 163 7.11 16.30 15.34
CA GLU A 163 6.92 14.94 14.82
C GLU A 163 5.75 14.17 15.45
N ASP A 164 5.52 14.35 16.76
CA ASP A 164 4.42 13.69 17.49
C ASP A 164 3.03 14.07 16.92
N SER A 165 2.88 15.33 16.52
CA SER A 165 1.65 15.84 15.91
C SER A 165 1.43 15.27 14.52
N PHE A 166 2.49 15.16 13.72
CA PHE A 166 2.48 14.50 12.42
C PHE A 166 2.08 13.03 12.54
N LEU A 167 2.72 12.30 13.45
CA LEU A 167 2.43 10.88 13.67
C LEU A 167 0.98 10.67 14.11
N SER A 168 0.47 11.50 15.02
CA SER A 168 -0.92 11.42 15.48
C SER A 168 -1.91 11.64 14.33
N MET A 169 -1.61 12.62 13.47
CA MET A 169 -2.42 12.93 12.28
C MET A 169 -2.42 11.76 11.29
N ILE A 170 -1.27 11.21 10.94
CA ILE A 170 -1.15 10.09 10.01
C ILE A 170 -1.81 8.83 10.57
N TYR A 171 -1.56 8.51 11.84
CA TYR A 171 -2.10 7.34 12.52
C TYR A 171 -3.62 7.31 12.46
N GLU A 172 -4.28 8.41 12.82
CA GLU A 172 -5.74 8.53 12.78
C GLU A 172 -6.29 8.29 11.36
N ARG A 173 -5.70 8.94 10.34
CA ARG A 173 -6.15 8.80 8.94
C ARG A 173 -5.99 7.39 8.41
N ILE A 174 -4.85 6.75 8.71
CA ILE A 174 -4.61 5.37 8.29
C ILE A 174 -5.60 4.41 8.96
N LYS A 175 -5.94 4.61 10.24
CA LYS A 175 -7.01 3.83 10.93
C LYS A 175 -8.38 4.01 10.28
N LEU A 176 -8.75 5.23 9.92
CA LEU A 176 -10.00 5.51 9.22
C LEU A 176 -10.02 4.85 7.83
N ILE A 177 -8.91 4.95 7.09
CA ILE A 177 -8.75 4.30 5.78
C ILE A 177 -8.84 2.78 5.91
N TYR A 178 -8.20 2.18 6.91
CA TYR A 178 -8.28 0.74 7.16
C TYR A 178 -9.73 0.27 7.32
N SER A 179 -10.56 1.05 8.01
CA SER A 179 -11.98 0.76 8.20
C SER A 179 -12.82 0.86 6.91
N LEU A 180 -12.38 1.67 5.94
CA LEU A 180 -13.05 1.85 4.64
C LEU A 180 -12.61 0.83 3.59
N LEU A 181 -11.40 0.30 3.71
CA LEU A 181 -10.86 -0.69 2.77
C LEU A 181 -11.70 -1.96 2.78
N ALA A 182 -11.95 -2.48 1.57
CA ALA A 182 -12.50 -3.82 1.37
C ALA A 182 -11.53 -4.89 1.88
N GLU A 183 -12.01 -6.09 2.17
CA GLU A 183 -11.15 -7.20 2.63
C GLU A 183 -10.08 -7.60 1.59
N ASP A 184 -10.37 -7.42 0.31
CA ASP A 184 -9.47 -7.63 -0.83
C ASP A 184 -8.76 -6.35 -1.29
N GLY A 185 -8.87 -5.27 -0.50
CA GLY A 185 -8.31 -3.96 -0.81
C GLY A 185 -6.85 -3.80 -0.41
N SER A 186 -6.21 -2.77 -0.97
CA SER A 186 -4.84 -2.37 -0.71
C SER A 186 -4.68 -0.86 -0.56
N ILE A 187 -3.62 -0.46 0.12
CA ILE A 187 -3.24 0.94 0.30
C ILE A 187 -1.81 1.18 -0.17
N TYR A 188 -1.63 2.26 -0.91
CA TYR A 188 -0.35 2.82 -1.31
C TYR A 188 -0.12 4.13 -0.56
N VAL A 189 0.99 4.25 0.13
CA VAL A 189 1.39 5.45 0.86
C VAL A 189 2.67 5.98 0.27
N HIS A 190 2.58 7.11 -0.42
CA HIS A 190 3.73 7.81 -0.96
C HIS A 190 4.36 8.66 0.15
N CYS A 191 5.65 8.58 0.30
CA CYS A 191 6.41 9.32 1.32
C CYS A 191 7.87 9.47 0.90
N ASP A 192 8.52 10.50 1.43
CA ASP A 192 9.94 10.66 1.22
C ASP A 192 10.78 9.97 2.33
N ARG A 193 12.11 10.06 2.20
CA ARG A 193 13.07 9.44 3.13
C ARG A 193 12.97 9.92 4.58
N ARG A 194 12.38 11.11 4.83
CA ARG A 194 12.29 11.69 6.18
C ARG A 194 11.30 10.96 7.04
N VAL A 195 10.19 10.52 6.44
CA VAL A 195 9.05 9.96 7.15
C VAL A 195 8.71 8.51 6.78
N ASN A 196 9.31 7.93 5.72
CA ASN A 196 8.99 6.58 5.25
C ASN A 196 9.14 5.52 6.34
N HIS A 197 10.18 5.61 7.15
CA HIS A 197 10.49 4.64 8.20
C HIS A 197 9.45 4.66 9.32
N VAL A 198 9.01 5.83 9.77
CA VAL A 198 7.98 5.96 10.83
C VAL A 198 6.60 5.61 10.29
N ILE A 199 6.26 6.04 9.07
CA ILE A 199 4.99 5.66 8.43
C ILE A 199 4.92 4.15 8.23
N LYS A 200 6.00 3.48 7.82
CA LYS A 200 6.06 2.03 7.69
C LYS A 200 5.77 1.32 9.02
N LEU A 201 6.31 1.81 10.13
CA LEU A 201 6.03 1.25 11.45
C LEU A 201 4.57 1.47 11.87
N VAL A 202 4.00 2.65 11.62
CA VAL A 202 2.58 2.94 11.83
C VAL A 202 1.70 1.99 11.01
N MET A 203 2.06 1.75 9.74
CA MET A 203 1.35 0.82 8.88
C MET A 203 1.43 -0.63 9.39
N ILE A 204 2.61 -1.05 9.89
CA ILE A 204 2.78 -2.39 10.49
C ILE A 204 1.90 -2.54 11.75
N GLU A 205 1.80 -1.51 12.58
CA GLU A 205 0.94 -1.55 13.78
C GLU A 205 -0.55 -1.69 13.42
N ILE A 206 -1.01 -1.02 12.36
CA ILE A 206 -2.43 -1.00 11.98
C ILE A 206 -2.82 -2.20 11.11
N PHE A 207 -2.00 -2.56 10.15
CA PHE A 207 -2.29 -3.60 9.16
C PHE A 207 -1.73 -4.98 9.54
N GLY A 208 -0.73 -5.04 10.40
CA GLY A 208 0.07 -6.24 10.65
C GLY A 208 1.26 -6.36 9.70
N LYS A 209 2.36 -6.93 10.20
CA LYS A 209 3.61 -7.12 9.44
C LYS A 209 3.41 -8.05 8.23
N GLU A 210 2.57 -9.04 8.35
CA GLU A 210 2.24 -10.03 7.30
C GLU A 210 1.48 -9.43 6.12
N ASN A 211 0.90 -8.27 6.32
CA ASN A 211 0.17 -7.54 5.29
C ASN A 211 1.03 -6.50 4.55
N PHE A 212 2.30 -6.37 4.93
CA PHE A 212 3.28 -5.62 4.13
C PHE A 212 3.59 -6.38 2.84
N VAL A 213 3.38 -5.73 1.69
CA VAL A 213 3.59 -6.34 0.38
C VAL A 213 4.92 -5.93 -0.21
N SER A 214 5.17 -4.61 -0.32
CA SER A 214 6.35 -4.09 -0.99
C SER A 214 6.66 -2.65 -0.60
N GLU A 215 7.93 -2.30 -0.75
CA GLU A 215 8.44 -0.95 -0.72
C GLU A 215 8.99 -0.62 -2.12
N ILE A 216 8.32 0.31 -2.79
CA ILE A 216 8.61 0.69 -4.17
C ILE A 216 9.42 1.98 -4.13
N GLN A 217 10.62 1.95 -4.70
CA GLN A 217 11.45 3.14 -4.86
C GLN A 217 11.06 3.85 -6.15
N PHE A 218 10.55 5.06 -6.02
CA PHE A 218 10.15 5.90 -7.14
C PHE A 218 11.23 6.95 -7.41
N GLN A 219 11.83 6.92 -8.59
CA GLN A 219 12.82 7.91 -8.97
C GLN A 219 12.13 9.23 -9.34
N ARG A 220 12.38 10.26 -8.54
CA ARG A 220 11.81 11.60 -8.72
C ARG A 220 12.61 12.49 -9.65
N SER A 221 13.93 12.38 -9.61
CA SER A 221 14.83 13.24 -10.38
C SER A 221 16.05 12.45 -10.88
N LEU A 222 16.79 13.04 -11.82
CA LEU A 222 18.06 12.46 -12.31
C LEU A 222 19.25 12.75 -11.40
N GLY A 223 19.04 13.49 -10.31
CA GLY A 223 20.10 13.94 -9.41
C GLY A 223 20.77 15.22 -9.85
N HIS A 224 21.32 15.93 -8.87
CA HIS A 224 22.16 17.10 -9.06
C HIS A 224 23.52 16.84 -8.39
N HIS A 225 24.60 17.37 -8.95
CA HIS A 225 25.91 17.31 -8.31
C HIS A 225 25.90 18.19 -7.05
N VAL A 226 25.92 17.55 -5.90
CA VAL A 226 26.08 18.18 -4.59
C VAL A 226 27.46 17.80 -4.08
N SER A 227 28.27 18.78 -3.70
CA SER A 227 29.69 18.56 -3.38
C SER A 227 29.96 17.89 -2.01
N ASP A 228 28.96 17.90 -1.11
CA ASP A 228 29.11 17.57 0.31
C ASP A 228 28.25 16.39 0.78
N LYS A 229 27.37 15.87 -0.06
CA LYS A 229 26.45 14.76 0.29
C LYS A 229 26.02 13.94 -0.92
N ILE A 230 25.50 12.74 -0.63
CA ILE A 230 24.81 11.91 -1.63
C ILE A 230 23.42 12.51 -1.86
N ASP A 231 23.10 12.80 -3.12
CA ASP A 231 21.81 13.35 -3.51
C ASP A 231 20.67 12.33 -3.29
N ASN A 232 19.52 12.83 -2.87
CA ASN A 232 18.32 12.02 -2.71
C ASN A 232 17.43 12.19 -3.94
N ILE A 233 17.40 11.18 -4.79
CA ILE A 233 16.69 11.18 -6.07
C ILE A 233 15.42 10.34 -6.05
N THR A 234 15.12 9.69 -4.93
CA THR A 234 13.98 8.75 -4.84
C THR A 234 13.03 9.12 -3.72
N ASP A 235 11.76 8.85 -3.95
CA ASP A 235 10.74 8.74 -2.93
C ASP A 235 10.32 7.28 -2.76
N THR A 236 9.59 6.97 -1.69
CA THR A 236 9.18 5.62 -1.34
C THR A 236 7.65 5.52 -1.41
N ILE A 237 7.16 4.45 -2.03
CA ILE A 237 5.74 4.09 -1.97
C ILE A 237 5.62 2.78 -1.20
N LEU A 238 4.96 2.82 -0.04
CA LEU A 238 4.69 1.66 0.80
C LEU A 238 3.38 1.02 0.37
N LEU A 239 3.41 -0.27 0.05
CA LEU A 239 2.24 -1.05 -0.32
C LEU A 239 1.88 -2.03 0.80
N PHE A 240 0.67 -1.88 1.32
CA PHE A 240 0.04 -2.81 2.25
C PHE A 240 -1.29 -3.33 1.70
N LYS A 241 -1.61 -4.57 1.99
CA LYS A 241 -2.91 -5.19 1.75
C LYS A 241 -3.73 -5.26 3.04
N LYS A 242 -5.05 -5.33 2.94
CA LYS A 242 -5.87 -5.54 4.13
C LYS A 242 -5.87 -6.99 4.57
N ASN A 243 -5.90 -7.94 3.60
CA ASN A 243 -5.96 -9.37 3.90
C ASN A 243 -5.18 -10.18 2.84
N VAL A 244 -5.11 -11.49 3.02
CA VAL A 244 -4.35 -12.41 2.15
C VAL A 244 -4.81 -12.35 0.69
N ASN A 245 -6.11 -12.24 0.45
CA ASN A 245 -6.72 -12.28 -0.89
C ASN A 245 -6.89 -10.88 -1.52
N PHE A 246 -5.86 -10.05 -1.48
CA PHE A 246 -5.93 -8.72 -2.10
C PHE A 246 -5.87 -8.80 -3.65
N ILE A 247 -6.48 -7.81 -4.30
CA ILE A 247 -6.47 -7.72 -5.75
C ILE A 247 -5.10 -7.21 -6.21
N PHE A 248 -4.41 -8.03 -6.99
CA PHE A 248 -3.15 -7.67 -7.62
C PHE A 248 -3.09 -8.20 -9.06
N ASN A 249 -2.96 -7.28 -10.01
CA ASN A 249 -2.84 -7.60 -11.42
C ASN A 249 -1.40 -7.35 -11.87
N PRO A 250 -0.56 -8.40 -12.00
CA PRO A 250 0.83 -8.24 -12.42
C PRO A 250 0.92 -7.56 -13.80
N GLN A 251 1.75 -6.54 -13.89
CA GLN A 251 2.05 -5.89 -15.15
C GLN A 251 3.33 -6.48 -15.73
N TYR A 252 3.28 -6.80 -17.01
CA TYR A 252 4.43 -7.36 -17.73
C TYR A 252 4.79 -6.43 -18.87
N GLU A 253 6.04 -6.05 -18.94
CA GLU A 253 6.59 -5.37 -20.10
C GLU A 253 6.96 -6.40 -21.17
N LYS A 254 6.67 -6.08 -22.43
CA LYS A 254 7.13 -6.89 -23.56
C LYS A 254 8.62 -6.66 -23.73
N LEU A 255 9.38 -7.75 -23.74
CA LEU A 255 10.78 -7.69 -24.08
C LEU A 255 10.94 -7.17 -25.50
N ASN A 256 11.91 -6.29 -25.72
CA ASN A 256 12.28 -5.88 -27.07
C ASN A 256 12.98 -7.04 -27.82
N ASP A 257 13.13 -6.93 -29.12
CA ASP A 257 13.65 -8.01 -29.96
C ASP A 257 15.08 -8.43 -29.58
N LYS A 258 15.90 -7.51 -29.09
CA LYS A 258 17.26 -7.80 -28.64
C LYS A 258 17.23 -8.56 -27.32
N GLU A 259 16.49 -8.07 -26.34
CA GLU A 259 16.30 -8.74 -25.04
C GLU A 259 15.66 -10.14 -25.21
N LEU A 260 14.73 -10.25 -26.16
CA LEU A 260 14.07 -11.51 -26.47
C LEU A 260 15.05 -12.53 -27.06
N LYS A 261 15.98 -12.10 -27.93
CA LYS A 261 17.03 -12.96 -28.47
C LYS A 261 18.07 -13.34 -27.43
N ASP A 262 18.49 -12.38 -26.58
CA ASP A 262 19.48 -12.61 -25.54
C ASP A 262 18.94 -13.56 -24.45
N LYS A 263 17.69 -13.40 -24.06
CA LYS A 263 17.05 -14.20 -23.00
C LYS A 263 16.54 -15.56 -23.49
N PHE A 264 16.08 -15.64 -24.74
CA PHE A 264 15.52 -16.85 -25.36
C PHE A 264 16.16 -17.11 -26.74
N PRO A 265 17.43 -17.55 -26.77
CA PRO A 265 18.21 -17.69 -28.02
C PRO A 265 17.77 -18.86 -28.89
N TYR A 266 16.99 -19.80 -28.37
CA TYR A 266 16.58 -21.00 -29.10
C TYR A 266 15.14 -20.87 -29.57
N VAL A 267 14.83 -21.53 -30.70
CA VAL A 267 13.49 -21.59 -31.28
C VAL A 267 13.10 -23.04 -31.46
N GLU A 268 11.94 -23.41 -30.93
CA GLU A 268 11.36 -24.71 -31.13
C GLU A 268 10.84 -24.84 -32.58
N LYS A 269 11.29 -25.84 -33.30
CA LYS A 269 11.03 -25.97 -34.73
C LYS A 269 9.55 -26.19 -35.07
N GLU A 270 8.82 -26.90 -34.21
CA GLU A 270 7.43 -27.31 -34.46
C GLU A 270 6.44 -26.17 -34.16
N THR A 271 6.67 -25.38 -33.11
CA THR A 271 5.74 -24.37 -32.64
C THR A 271 6.19 -22.92 -32.89
N GLY A 272 7.48 -22.73 -33.24
CA GLY A 272 8.10 -21.40 -33.35
C GLY A 272 8.32 -20.67 -32.02
N ARG A 273 8.09 -21.34 -30.89
CA ARG A 273 8.27 -20.72 -29.55
C ARG A 273 9.75 -20.51 -29.28
N LYS A 274 10.04 -19.31 -28.75
CA LYS A 274 11.39 -19.00 -28.27
C LYS A 274 11.60 -19.54 -26.86
N PHE A 275 12.73 -20.14 -26.58
CA PHE A 275 13.02 -20.72 -25.28
C PHE A 275 14.50 -20.57 -24.91
N THR A 276 14.82 -20.79 -23.63
CA THR A 276 16.19 -20.90 -23.11
C THR A 276 16.36 -22.21 -22.38
N HIS A 277 17.60 -22.65 -22.25
CA HIS A 277 17.94 -23.81 -21.43
C HIS A 277 18.22 -23.38 -20.00
N GLU A 278 17.63 -24.05 -19.04
CA GLU A 278 17.99 -23.90 -17.64
C GLU A 278 18.83 -25.08 -17.17
N LYS A 279 19.82 -24.77 -16.29
CA LYS A 279 20.62 -25.83 -15.67
C LYS A 279 19.74 -26.57 -14.65
N LEU A 280 19.73 -27.90 -14.74
CA LEU A 280 19.09 -28.80 -13.79
C LEU A 280 19.91 -28.97 -12.50
N GLU A 281 21.17 -28.50 -12.54
CA GLU A 281 22.06 -28.49 -11.38
C GLU A 281 21.80 -27.26 -10.48
N GLN A 282 22.14 -27.38 -9.21
CA GLN A 282 22.07 -26.28 -8.26
C GLN A 282 23.15 -25.23 -8.55
N SER A 283 22.89 -23.97 -8.16
CA SER A 283 23.86 -22.86 -8.34
C SER A 283 24.97 -22.83 -7.29
N SER A 284 24.85 -23.59 -6.21
CA SER A 284 25.81 -23.65 -5.11
C SER A 284 25.83 -25.04 -4.47
N ASN A 285 26.94 -25.38 -3.84
CA ASN A 285 27.17 -26.64 -3.16
C ASN A 285 26.20 -26.85 -1.98
N LYS A 286 25.16 -27.64 -2.18
CA LYS A 286 24.25 -28.14 -1.15
C LYS A 286 24.34 -29.66 -1.03
N SER A 287 23.76 -30.23 0.03
CA SER A 287 23.93 -31.57 0.55
C SER A 287 23.58 -32.77 -0.36
N SER A 288 23.20 -32.57 -1.61
CA SER A 288 22.78 -33.65 -2.53
C SER A 288 23.81 -33.95 -3.64
N ARG A 289 25.10 -33.72 -3.37
CA ARG A 289 26.17 -33.80 -4.37
C ARG A 289 26.33 -35.15 -5.06
N ASP A 290 26.12 -36.22 -4.32
CA ASP A 290 26.43 -37.57 -4.79
C ASP A 290 25.19 -38.36 -5.24
N GLU A 291 24.04 -37.73 -5.28
CA GLU A 291 22.83 -38.37 -5.72
C GLU A 291 22.79 -38.55 -7.25
N ILE A 292 22.64 -39.80 -7.66
CA ILE A 292 22.43 -40.12 -9.05
C ILE A 292 20.93 -39.94 -9.37
N ARG A 293 20.63 -39.27 -10.49
CA ARG A 293 19.27 -39.17 -11.04
C ARG A 293 19.20 -39.93 -12.35
N ILE A 294 18.04 -40.52 -12.62
CA ILE A 294 17.74 -41.12 -13.90
C ILE A 294 16.99 -40.06 -14.74
N ILE A 295 17.62 -39.63 -15.81
CA ILE A 295 17.09 -38.62 -16.72
C ILE A 295 17.02 -39.24 -18.11
N ASN A 296 15.84 -39.36 -18.68
CA ASN A 296 15.60 -40.03 -19.97
C ASN A 296 16.26 -41.43 -20.02
N GLY A 297 16.10 -42.22 -18.96
CA GLY A 297 16.65 -43.57 -18.85
C GLY A 297 18.15 -43.64 -18.58
N LYS A 298 18.88 -42.51 -18.50
CA LYS A 298 20.34 -42.48 -18.28
C LYS A 298 20.62 -42.08 -16.83
N LYS A 299 21.50 -42.84 -16.17
CA LYS A 299 22.03 -42.48 -14.85
C LYS A 299 22.99 -41.29 -14.99
N THR A 300 22.62 -40.18 -14.41
CA THR A 300 23.38 -38.92 -14.48
C THR A 300 23.76 -38.46 -13.07
N LYS A 301 25.00 -38.06 -12.87
CA LYS A 301 25.56 -37.56 -11.61
C LYS A 301 25.97 -36.09 -11.79
N THR A 302 25.82 -35.28 -10.75
CA THR A 302 26.29 -33.90 -10.72
C THR A 302 27.31 -33.71 -9.58
N ASN A 303 28.22 -32.77 -9.73
CA ASN A 303 29.21 -32.42 -8.70
C ASN A 303 28.71 -31.38 -7.69
N ILE A 304 27.59 -30.73 -7.99
CA ILE A 304 27.05 -29.59 -7.20
C ILE A 304 25.64 -29.81 -6.68
N GLY A 305 25.00 -30.92 -7.05
CA GLY A 305 23.66 -31.28 -6.64
C GLY A 305 22.57 -30.92 -7.64
N TRP A 306 21.39 -31.51 -7.45
CA TRP A 306 20.27 -31.38 -8.35
C TRP A 306 19.25 -30.36 -7.81
N ARG A 307 18.64 -29.60 -8.72
CA ARG A 307 17.50 -28.71 -8.37
C ARG A 307 16.22 -29.47 -8.10
N TRP A 308 16.04 -30.63 -8.76
CA TRP A 308 14.81 -31.42 -8.73
C TRP A 308 15.04 -32.77 -8.06
N SER A 309 13.98 -33.27 -7.39
CA SER A 309 13.91 -34.65 -6.92
C SER A 309 13.75 -35.62 -8.09
N GLN A 310 14.01 -36.91 -7.89
CA GLN A 310 13.76 -37.91 -8.93
C GLN A 310 12.29 -37.88 -9.38
N LYS A 311 11.36 -37.81 -8.43
CA LYS A 311 9.93 -37.71 -8.71
C LYS A 311 9.59 -36.55 -9.65
N THR A 312 10.21 -35.38 -9.43
CA THR A 312 10.00 -34.22 -10.29
C THR A 312 10.57 -34.41 -11.70
N PHE A 313 11.69 -35.13 -11.82
CA PHE A 313 12.22 -35.50 -13.12
C PHE A 313 11.26 -36.45 -13.88
N ASP A 314 10.74 -37.46 -13.20
CA ASP A 314 9.83 -38.45 -13.77
C ASP A 314 8.49 -37.85 -14.21
N GLU A 315 8.05 -36.76 -13.55
CA GLU A 315 6.80 -36.06 -13.85
C GLU A 315 6.94 -35.02 -14.98
N ARG A 316 8.15 -34.51 -15.25
CA ARG A 316 8.35 -33.33 -16.12
C ARG A 316 9.21 -33.58 -17.35
N ILE A 317 9.91 -34.70 -17.42
CA ILE A 317 10.78 -35.10 -18.51
C ILE A 317 10.38 -36.50 -19.00
#